data_a1ed314dab4c3422d065745a51382ef8
#
_entry.id   a1ed314dab4c3422d065745a51382ef8
#
_cell.length_a   1.000
_cell.length_b   1.000
_cell.length_c   1.000
_cell.angle_alpha   90.00
_cell.angle_beta   90.00
_cell.angle_gamma   90.00
#
_symmetry.space_group_name_H-M   'P 1'
#
loop_
_entity.id
_entity.type
_entity.pdbx_description
1 polymer ?
#
loop_
_entity_poly.entity_id
_entity_poly.type
_entity_poly.pdbx_seq_one_letter_code
_entity_poly.pdbx_strand_id
1 'polypeptide(L)'
;MTGLPIPGLGMARSLVGAIGRAVDPQSPPPAPPPTAPKYVDYGSLMTPPAPFRSYDTKLWGFWAEGDEGRIKQLCDKMFKGPTGGAVRARPLSQFVMLTWGNIARVVPATPPYDKRGGVHEPQVAVWIPVAVRDPTSSHDRFAMCIPFIWLDNPMSLADGRELFGYPKSWGWPKFPADGETPQRWKLDAFGLNYAPDALAARHHLLEVVRGDSQVEGVEDELGSLADVAQHAAGTLFDGTSELVADFGLAESIVSDLLHDRLPNVFLKQFRSVEDGLSASLQQVVEADYEITRLSARPVLFEHHLTVHQLDSHPVIEELGLESQTLNIAYEVEMDFNVGGGRVLWDSASR
;
A
#
# COMPACT_ATOMS: atom_id res chain seq x y z
N MET A 1 18.31 -25.94 -18.15
CA MET A 1 19.33 -25.61 -17.14
C MET A 1 18.65 -25.62 -15.79
N THR A 2 19.13 -26.41 -14.87
CA THR A 2 18.50 -26.69 -13.57
C THR A 2 18.60 -25.46 -12.68
N GLY A 3 17.45 -24.86 -12.33
CA GLY A 3 17.37 -23.75 -11.37
C GLY A 3 17.96 -24.16 -10.02
N LEU A 4 18.85 -23.34 -9.50
CA LEU A 4 19.40 -23.48 -8.16
C LEU A 4 18.28 -23.27 -7.14
N PRO A 5 18.09 -24.16 -6.17
CA PRO A 5 17.12 -23.96 -5.10
C PRO A 5 17.59 -22.81 -4.21
N ILE A 6 16.72 -21.86 -3.95
CA ILE A 6 16.96 -20.78 -2.97
C ILE A 6 17.11 -21.43 -1.58
N PRO A 7 18.26 -21.26 -0.89
CA PRO A 7 18.42 -21.83 0.45
C PRO A 7 17.49 -21.07 1.42
N GLY A 8 16.55 -21.78 2.04
CA GLY A 8 15.63 -21.23 3.03
C GLY A 8 14.18 -21.62 2.84
N LEU A 9 13.68 -21.73 1.61
CA LEU A 9 12.28 -22.12 1.37
C LEU A 9 11.99 -23.59 1.70
N GLY A 10 13.00 -24.45 1.61
CA GLY A 10 12.86 -25.88 2.01
C GLY A 10 12.66 -26.06 3.51
N MET A 11 13.18 -25.14 4.35
CA MET A 11 12.98 -25.16 5.81
C MET A 11 11.61 -24.61 6.23
N ALA A 12 11.05 -23.66 5.45
CA ALA A 12 9.73 -23.07 5.76
C ALA A 12 8.60 -24.11 5.73
N ARG A 13 8.66 -25.10 4.82
CA ARG A 13 7.67 -26.19 4.77
C ARG A 13 7.71 -27.13 5.97
N SER A 14 8.85 -27.22 6.67
CA SER A 14 9.00 -28.08 7.86
C SER A 14 8.59 -27.38 9.16
N LEU A 15 8.59 -26.05 9.21
CA LEU A 15 8.24 -25.25 10.40
C LEU A 15 6.73 -24.97 10.52
N VAL A 16 5.97 -25.06 9.42
CA VAL A 16 4.52 -24.80 9.39
C VAL A 16 3.69 -25.78 10.23
N GLY A 17 4.27 -26.91 10.64
CA GLY A 17 3.60 -27.90 11.51
C GLY A 17 3.50 -27.53 12.99
N ALA A 18 4.12 -26.45 13.47
CA ALA A 18 4.26 -26.18 14.89
C ALA A 18 3.58 -24.92 15.43
N ILE A 19 3.08 -24.01 14.58
CA ILE A 19 2.49 -22.73 15.05
C ILE A 19 1.03 -22.62 14.58
N GLY A 20 0.20 -23.50 15.09
CA GLY A 20 -1.25 -23.44 14.93
C GLY A 20 -1.92 -22.63 16.04
N ARG A 21 -1.96 -21.31 15.95
CA ARG A 21 -3.07 -20.50 16.48
C ARG A 21 -3.48 -19.53 15.40
N ALA A 22 -4.37 -19.99 14.54
CA ALA A 22 -5.11 -19.14 13.64
C ALA A 22 -5.84 -18.05 14.48
N VAL A 23 -5.54 -16.78 14.22
CA VAL A 23 -6.43 -15.69 14.60
C VAL A 23 -7.67 -15.90 13.74
N ASP A 24 -8.82 -16.14 14.37
CA ASP A 24 -10.10 -16.34 13.69
C ASP A 24 -10.39 -15.05 12.86
N PRO A 25 -10.44 -15.13 11.51
CA PRO A 25 -10.70 -13.96 10.66
C PRO A 25 -12.12 -13.40 10.84
N GLN A 26 -12.97 -14.05 11.64
CA GLN A 26 -14.32 -13.60 11.98
C GLN A 26 -14.40 -12.88 13.32
N SER A 27 -13.29 -12.66 14.01
CA SER A 27 -13.33 -11.91 15.27
C SER A 27 -13.83 -10.48 15.02
N PRO A 28 -14.93 -10.05 15.65
CA PRO A 28 -15.39 -8.68 15.55
C PRO A 28 -14.29 -7.73 16.02
N PRO A 29 -14.19 -6.52 15.46
CA PRO A 29 -13.23 -5.53 15.92
C PRO A 29 -13.38 -5.34 17.43
N PRO A 30 -12.28 -5.08 18.16
CA PRO A 30 -12.34 -4.87 19.61
C PRO A 30 -13.35 -3.77 19.93
N ALA A 31 -14.19 -4.01 20.94
CA ALA A 31 -15.16 -3.01 21.38
C ALA A 31 -14.43 -1.70 21.71
N PRO A 32 -14.96 -0.53 21.29
CA PRO A 32 -14.36 0.75 21.63
C PRO A 32 -14.24 0.89 23.14
N PRO A 33 -13.21 1.60 23.63
CA PRO A 33 -13.05 1.82 25.06
C PRO A 33 -14.32 2.47 25.62
N PRO A 34 -14.77 2.10 26.82
CA PRO A 34 -16.07 2.50 27.38
C PRO A 34 -16.27 4.03 27.52
N THR A 35 -15.21 4.81 27.36
CA THR A 35 -15.20 6.27 27.45
C THR A 35 -15.11 6.99 26.11
N ALA A 36 -14.99 6.25 24.98
CA ALA A 36 -14.89 6.88 23.68
C ALA A 36 -16.22 7.57 23.30
N PRO A 37 -16.21 8.84 22.85
CA PRO A 37 -17.41 9.49 22.37
C PRO A 37 -17.98 8.76 21.15
N LYS A 38 -19.31 8.73 21.08
CA LYS A 38 -19.97 8.11 19.91
C LYS A 38 -19.72 8.96 18.67
N TYR A 39 -19.33 8.28 17.58
CA TYR A 39 -19.20 8.93 16.29
C TYR A 39 -20.54 9.49 15.79
N VAL A 40 -20.51 10.70 15.22
CA VAL A 40 -21.68 11.37 14.67
C VAL A 40 -21.63 11.34 13.15
N ASP A 41 -22.54 10.58 12.55
CA ASP A 41 -22.68 10.52 11.08
C ASP A 41 -23.40 11.78 10.56
N TYR A 42 -22.80 12.43 9.57
CA TYR A 42 -23.39 13.57 8.87
C TYR A 42 -24.02 13.16 7.54
N GLY A 43 -24.66 12.19 7.32
CA GLY A 43 -25.43 11.78 6.13
C GLY A 43 -24.97 12.21 4.73
N SER A 44 -24.41 13.41 4.58
CA SER A 44 -23.94 13.97 3.30
C SER A 44 -22.52 13.56 2.91
N LEU A 45 -21.65 13.28 3.89
CA LEU A 45 -20.31 12.74 3.70
C LEU A 45 -20.21 11.48 4.54
N MET A 46 -20.46 10.36 3.93
CA MET A 46 -20.51 9.09 4.62
C MET A 46 -19.10 8.51 4.81
N THR A 47 -18.73 8.31 6.07
CA THR A 47 -17.53 7.56 6.46
C THR A 47 -17.98 6.30 7.20
N PRO A 48 -18.32 5.23 6.47
CA PRO A 48 -18.79 3.99 7.09
C PRO A 48 -17.68 3.31 7.89
N PRO A 49 -18.02 2.59 8.97
CA PRO A 49 -17.03 1.89 9.76
C PRO A 49 -16.47 0.68 9.03
N ALA A 50 -15.19 0.37 9.28
CA ALA A 50 -14.59 -0.91 8.89
C ALA A 50 -15.32 -2.09 9.59
N PRO A 51 -15.11 -3.33 9.10
CA PRO A 51 -14.29 -3.72 7.96
C PRO A 51 -14.95 -3.45 6.60
N PHE A 52 -14.12 -3.46 5.55
CA PHE A 52 -14.59 -3.33 4.16
C PHE A 52 -14.34 -4.60 3.37
N ARG A 53 -15.17 -4.82 2.35
CA ARG A 53 -14.96 -5.86 1.33
C ARG A 53 -14.82 -5.20 -0.03
N SER A 54 -13.77 -5.59 -0.76
CA SER A 54 -13.47 -5.10 -2.09
C SER A 54 -13.65 -6.24 -3.09
N TYR A 55 -14.41 -5.98 -4.15
CA TYR A 55 -14.77 -6.97 -5.15
C TYR A 55 -14.37 -6.53 -6.54
N ASP A 56 -14.01 -7.52 -7.37
CA ASP A 56 -13.70 -7.36 -8.78
C ASP A 56 -12.66 -6.25 -9.02
N THR A 57 -11.56 -6.35 -8.30
CA THR A 57 -10.42 -5.44 -8.43
C THR A 57 -9.55 -5.90 -9.59
N LYS A 58 -9.32 -5.01 -10.56
CA LYS A 58 -8.24 -5.12 -11.54
C LYS A 58 -7.12 -4.17 -11.15
N LEU A 59 -5.90 -4.70 -11.06
CA LEU A 59 -4.74 -3.92 -10.68
C LEU A 59 -3.59 -4.22 -11.64
N TRP A 60 -2.91 -3.17 -12.07
CA TRP A 60 -1.62 -3.23 -12.75
C TRP A 60 -0.56 -2.69 -11.82
N GLY A 61 0.44 -3.52 -11.53
CA GLY A 61 1.56 -3.19 -10.66
C GLY A 61 2.85 -3.08 -11.45
N PHE A 62 3.62 -2.03 -11.19
CA PHE A 62 4.90 -1.75 -11.85
C PHE A 62 5.94 -1.47 -10.78
N TRP A 63 7.08 -2.18 -10.83
CA TRP A 63 8.18 -1.90 -9.93
C TRP A 63 9.11 -0.88 -10.55
N ALA A 64 9.36 0.19 -9.81
CA ALA A 64 10.22 1.30 -10.19
C ALA A 64 11.34 1.48 -9.18
N GLU A 65 12.51 1.87 -9.65
CA GLU A 65 13.65 2.20 -8.81
C GLU A 65 13.52 3.63 -8.28
N GLY A 66 13.72 3.81 -6.98
CA GLY A 66 13.83 5.10 -6.31
C GLY A 66 15.20 5.27 -5.65
N ASP A 67 15.35 6.30 -4.82
CA ASP A 67 16.55 6.54 -4.02
C ASP A 67 16.35 5.99 -2.60
N GLU A 68 17.13 4.98 -2.21
CA GLU A 68 17.03 4.32 -0.90
C GLU A 68 17.13 5.32 0.26
N GLY A 69 18.04 6.30 0.15
CA GLY A 69 18.25 7.31 1.19
C GLY A 69 17.03 8.21 1.36
N ARG A 70 16.40 8.65 0.26
CA ARG A 70 15.17 9.45 0.29
C ARG A 70 13.98 8.64 0.79
N ILE A 71 13.82 7.42 0.33
CA ILE A 71 12.75 6.50 0.80
C ILE A 71 12.90 6.27 2.31
N LYS A 72 14.12 6.05 2.79
CA LYS A 72 14.39 5.91 4.23
C LYS A 72 14.06 7.19 5.01
N GLN A 73 14.42 8.37 4.48
CA GLN A 73 14.09 9.65 5.10
C GLN A 73 12.58 9.86 5.18
N LEU A 74 11.84 9.49 4.12
CA LEU A 74 10.38 9.54 4.12
C LEU A 74 9.78 8.62 5.19
N CYS A 75 10.25 7.37 5.31
CA CYS A 75 9.83 6.47 6.37
C CYS A 75 10.14 7.02 7.78
N ASP A 76 11.34 7.59 7.97
CA ASP A 76 11.72 8.24 9.25
C ASP A 76 10.81 9.45 9.55
N LYS A 77 10.46 10.26 8.53
CA LYS A 77 9.52 11.39 8.63
C LYS A 77 8.10 10.96 9.00
N MET A 78 7.65 9.83 8.46
CA MET A 78 6.29 9.31 8.71
C MET A 78 6.17 8.61 10.07
N PHE A 79 7.18 7.90 10.53
CA PHE A 79 7.05 7.01 11.69
C PHE A 79 8.00 7.35 12.83
N LYS A 80 9.30 7.38 12.60
CA LYS A 80 10.30 7.60 13.65
C LYS A 80 10.22 8.99 14.26
N GLY A 81 10.09 10.02 13.44
CA GLY A 81 9.99 11.41 13.88
C GLY A 81 8.81 11.65 14.81
N PRO A 82 7.56 11.42 14.35
CA PRO A 82 6.35 11.65 15.13
C PRO A 82 6.29 10.85 16.44
N THR A 83 6.79 9.62 16.42
CA THR A 83 6.71 8.70 17.58
C THR A 83 7.91 8.82 18.53
N GLY A 84 8.87 9.70 18.24
CA GLY A 84 10.13 9.77 18.99
C GLY A 84 10.95 8.48 18.93
N GLY A 85 10.79 7.71 17.85
CA GLY A 85 11.46 6.44 17.61
C GLY A 85 10.78 5.22 18.23
N ALA A 86 9.59 5.37 18.82
CA ALA A 86 8.81 4.24 19.33
C ALA A 86 8.34 3.31 18.19
N VAL A 87 7.97 3.88 17.05
CA VAL A 87 7.73 3.11 15.82
C VAL A 87 8.78 3.48 14.79
N ARG A 88 9.32 2.48 14.10
CA ARG A 88 10.30 2.65 13.03
C ARG A 88 9.88 1.78 11.85
N ALA A 89 9.97 2.34 10.65
CA ALA A 89 9.81 1.60 9.41
C ALA A 89 11.08 1.76 8.58
N ARG A 90 11.68 0.64 8.19
CA ARG A 90 12.88 0.60 7.35
C ARG A 90 12.50 0.04 5.99
N PRO A 91 12.78 0.73 4.87
CA PRO A 91 12.54 0.16 3.54
C PRO A 91 13.37 -1.12 3.37
N LEU A 92 12.81 -2.09 2.66
CA LEU A 92 13.47 -3.37 2.37
C LEU A 92 14.37 -3.28 1.14
N SER A 93 14.14 -2.30 0.27
CA SER A 93 14.95 -2.03 -0.92
C SER A 93 14.71 -0.61 -1.41
N GLN A 94 15.43 -0.22 -2.47
CA GLN A 94 15.21 1.02 -3.22
C GLN A 94 14.00 0.96 -4.15
N PHE A 95 13.39 -0.20 -4.35
CA PHE A 95 12.25 -0.34 -5.24
C PHE A 95 10.94 0.03 -4.56
N VAL A 96 10.09 0.71 -5.32
CA VAL A 96 8.70 1.02 -4.98
C VAL A 96 7.77 0.39 -6.00
N MET A 97 6.59 -0.02 -5.58
CA MET A 97 5.57 -0.53 -6.49
C MET A 97 4.55 0.56 -6.78
N LEU A 98 4.41 0.91 -8.06
CA LEU A 98 3.35 1.77 -8.57
C LEU A 98 2.16 0.90 -8.96
N THR A 99 0.97 1.20 -8.47
CA THR A 99 -0.23 0.46 -8.83
C THR A 99 -1.29 1.36 -9.43
N TRP A 100 -1.89 0.91 -10.53
CA TRP A 100 -3.16 1.41 -11.07
C TRP A 100 -4.22 0.38 -10.74
N GLY A 101 -5.07 0.67 -9.76
CA GLY A 101 -6.12 -0.23 -9.28
C GLY A 101 -7.51 0.30 -9.63
N ASN A 102 -8.32 -0.55 -10.25
CA ASN A 102 -9.73 -0.29 -10.51
C ASN A 102 -10.56 -1.23 -9.66
N ILE A 103 -10.98 -0.77 -8.48
CA ILE A 103 -11.81 -1.55 -7.56
C ILE A 103 -13.27 -1.32 -7.93
N ALA A 104 -13.91 -2.30 -8.55
CA ALA A 104 -15.27 -2.14 -9.03
C ALA A 104 -16.25 -1.82 -7.90
N ARG A 105 -16.03 -2.38 -6.72
CA ARG A 105 -16.94 -2.19 -5.59
C ARG A 105 -16.26 -2.37 -4.25
N VAL A 106 -16.28 -1.32 -3.41
CA VAL A 106 -15.90 -1.33 -1.98
C VAL A 106 -17.17 -1.18 -1.16
N VAL A 107 -17.43 -2.09 -0.24
CA VAL A 107 -18.64 -2.08 0.63
C VAL A 107 -18.25 -2.23 2.09
N PRO A 108 -18.89 -1.50 3.02
CA PRO A 108 -18.75 -1.76 4.43
C PRO A 108 -19.35 -3.12 4.78
N ALA A 109 -18.76 -3.84 5.73
CA ALA A 109 -19.27 -5.14 6.17
C ALA A 109 -20.07 -5.07 7.47
N THR A 110 -20.08 -3.91 8.17
CA THR A 110 -20.71 -3.71 9.46
C THR A 110 -22.17 -3.28 9.31
N PRO A 111 -23.18 -3.98 9.92
CA PRO A 111 -24.56 -3.51 9.95
C PRO A 111 -24.71 -2.19 10.68
N PRO A 112 -25.61 -1.29 10.23
CA PRO A 112 -26.49 -1.38 9.08
C PRO A 112 -25.85 -0.90 7.76
N TYR A 113 -24.57 -0.55 7.76
CA TYR A 113 -23.85 0.03 6.62
C TYR A 113 -23.69 -0.97 5.46
N ASP A 114 -23.60 -2.26 5.77
CA ASP A 114 -23.55 -3.36 4.80
C ASP A 114 -24.73 -3.38 3.78
N LYS A 115 -25.82 -2.70 4.13
CA LYS A 115 -27.05 -2.59 3.30
C LYS A 115 -27.17 -1.26 2.56
N ARG A 116 -26.20 -0.36 2.72
CA ARG A 116 -26.25 0.98 2.13
C ARG A 116 -25.58 1.10 0.76
N GLY A 117 -25.06 -0.03 0.23
CA GLY A 117 -24.34 -0.05 -1.02
C GLY A 117 -22.83 0.15 -0.84
N GLY A 118 -22.14 0.43 -1.93
CA GLY A 118 -20.70 0.60 -1.96
C GLY A 118 -20.27 1.68 -2.93
N VAL A 119 -18.97 1.88 -3.03
CA VAL A 119 -18.35 2.84 -3.94
C VAL A 119 -17.44 2.14 -4.95
N HIS A 120 -17.33 2.72 -6.14
CA HIS A 120 -16.29 2.40 -7.10
C HIS A 120 -15.06 3.23 -6.76
N GLU A 121 -13.88 2.60 -6.71
CA GLU A 121 -12.64 3.25 -6.29
C GLU A 121 -11.50 3.00 -7.29
N PRO A 122 -11.42 3.79 -8.38
CA PRO A 122 -10.24 3.83 -9.22
C PRO A 122 -9.14 4.62 -8.50
N GLN A 123 -7.94 4.03 -8.39
CA GLN A 123 -6.83 4.62 -7.64
C GLN A 123 -5.48 4.38 -8.27
N VAL A 124 -4.52 5.25 -7.96
CA VAL A 124 -3.09 5.03 -8.15
C VAL A 124 -2.41 5.14 -6.81
N ALA A 125 -1.53 4.21 -6.50
CA ALA A 125 -0.81 4.22 -5.22
C ALA A 125 0.68 3.88 -5.42
N VAL A 126 1.50 4.41 -4.52
CA VAL A 126 2.91 4.06 -4.39
C VAL A 126 3.09 3.24 -3.12
N TRP A 127 3.65 2.05 -3.23
CA TRP A 127 3.85 1.12 -2.14
C TRP A 127 5.32 0.91 -1.87
N ILE A 128 5.71 0.97 -0.62
CA ILE A 128 7.07 0.71 -0.14
C ILE A 128 7.03 -0.51 0.77
N PRO A 129 7.71 -1.63 0.43
CA PRO A 129 7.92 -2.73 1.36
C PRO A 129 8.80 -2.29 2.51
N VAL A 130 8.38 -2.48 3.75
CA VAL A 130 9.10 -2.04 4.95
C VAL A 130 9.19 -3.12 6.01
N ALA A 131 10.27 -3.07 6.80
CA ALA A 131 10.39 -3.74 8.08
C ALA A 131 9.95 -2.77 9.19
N VAL A 132 8.91 -3.12 9.93
CA VAL A 132 8.32 -2.29 10.99
C VAL A 132 8.68 -2.85 12.36
N ARG A 133 9.21 -1.97 13.22
CA ARG A 133 9.37 -2.21 14.66
C ARG A 133 8.45 -1.27 15.43
N ASP A 134 7.66 -1.83 16.33
CA ASP A 134 6.74 -1.09 17.20
C ASP A 134 6.83 -1.60 18.66
N PRO A 135 6.25 -0.87 19.65
CA PRO A 135 6.32 -1.26 21.06
C PRO A 135 5.67 -2.60 21.40
N THR A 136 4.85 -3.16 20.52
CA THR A 136 4.14 -4.42 20.75
C THR A 136 4.91 -5.64 20.24
N SER A 137 6.02 -5.42 19.50
CA SER A 137 6.83 -6.48 18.90
C SER A 137 8.30 -6.42 19.36
N SER A 138 8.88 -7.58 19.63
CA SER A 138 10.29 -7.73 19.96
C SER A 138 11.21 -7.80 18.74
N HIS A 139 10.65 -7.99 17.54
CA HIS A 139 11.38 -8.12 16.26
C HIS A 139 10.70 -7.30 15.16
N ASP A 140 11.42 -7.10 14.07
CA ASP A 140 10.88 -6.44 12.91
C ASP A 140 9.82 -7.32 12.23
N ARG A 141 8.76 -6.71 11.73
CA ARG A 141 7.68 -7.36 10.99
C ARG A 141 7.54 -6.75 9.60
N PHE A 142 7.11 -7.54 8.63
CA PHE A 142 6.80 -7.06 7.31
C PHE A 142 5.54 -6.19 7.32
N ALA A 143 5.54 -5.12 6.53
CA ALA A 143 4.36 -4.36 6.17
C ALA A 143 4.60 -3.59 4.86
N MET A 144 3.52 -3.10 4.26
CA MET A 144 3.58 -2.11 3.19
C MET A 144 3.31 -0.72 3.78
N CYS A 145 4.06 0.27 3.31
CA CYS A 145 3.80 1.68 3.55
C CYS A 145 3.32 2.32 2.25
N ILE A 146 2.22 3.09 2.30
CA ILE A 146 1.67 3.78 1.13
C ILE A 146 1.79 5.29 1.37
N PRO A 147 2.89 5.94 0.97
CA PRO A 147 3.08 7.38 1.20
C PRO A 147 2.27 8.26 0.26
N PHE A 148 1.87 7.75 -0.89
CA PHE A 148 1.11 8.47 -1.90
C PHE A 148 -0.01 7.58 -2.46
N ILE A 149 -1.22 8.13 -2.51
CA ILE A 149 -2.38 7.49 -3.12
C ILE A 149 -3.33 8.57 -3.68
N TRP A 150 -3.76 8.38 -4.91
CA TRP A 150 -4.66 9.30 -5.62
C TRP A 150 -5.88 8.54 -6.12
N LEU A 151 -7.05 9.15 -5.97
CA LEU A 151 -8.32 8.60 -6.42
C LEU A 151 -9.31 9.73 -6.73
N ASP A 152 -10.35 9.43 -7.50
CA ASP A 152 -11.37 10.39 -7.89
C ASP A 152 -12.70 10.24 -7.12
N ASN A 153 -12.71 9.38 -6.09
CA ASN A 153 -13.86 9.20 -5.23
C ASN A 153 -13.71 9.98 -3.91
N PRO A 154 -14.46 11.08 -3.71
CA PRO A 154 -14.30 11.92 -2.52
C PRO A 154 -14.76 11.23 -1.22
N MET A 155 -15.69 10.27 -1.28
CA MET A 155 -16.13 9.51 -0.09
C MET A 155 -15.00 8.60 0.39
N SER A 156 -14.42 7.81 -0.52
CA SER A 156 -13.30 6.95 -0.19
C SER A 156 -12.05 7.73 0.24
N LEU A 157 -11.87 8.95 -0.32
CA LEU A 157 -10.79 9.84 0.10
C LEU A 157 -10.97 10.25 1.58
N ALA A 158 -12.16 10.73 1.95
CA ALA A 158 -12.46 11.17 3.30
C ALA A 158 -12.37 10.00 4.29
N ASP A 159 -13.02 8.88 3.98
CA ASP A 159 -13.08 7.69 4.81
C ASP A 159 -11.69 7.10 5.08
N GLY A 160 -10.88 6.89 4.06
CA GLY A 160 -9.55 6.34 4.22
C GLY A 160 -8.62 7.22 5.06
N ARG A 161 -8.71 8.54 4.88
CA ARG A 161 -7.93 9.50 5.70
C ARG A 161 -8.40 9.53 7.15
N GLU A 162 -9.71 9.53 7.37
CA GLU A 162 -10.30 9.65 8.70
C GLU A 162 -10.16 8.35 9.50
N LEU A 163 -10.41 7.21 8.88
CA LEU A 163 -10.45 5.93 9.58
C LEU A 163 -9.05 5.36 9.82
N PHE A 164 -8.23 5.25 8.78
CA PHE A 164 -6.93 4.57 8.83
C PHE A 164 -5.72 5.50 8.75
N GLY A 165 -5.90 6.71 8.20
CA GLY A 165 -4.80 7.62 7.94
C GLY A 165 -4.12 7.41 6.58
N TYR A 166 -4.79 6.77 5.61
CA TYR A 166 -4.30 6.74 4.23
C TYR A 166 -4.03 8.17 3.73
N PRO A 167 -2.86 8.46 3.15
CA PRO A 167 -2.56 9.80 2.65
C PRO A 167 -3.24 10.06 1.29
N LYS A 168 -4.53 9.77 1.22
CA LYS A 168 -5.35 9.90 0.01
C LYS A 168 -5.42 11.35 -0.45
N SER A 169 -5.17 11.56 -1.73
CA SER A 169 -5.24 12.84 -2.44
C SER A 169 -6.19 12.73 -3.64
N TRP A 170 -6.68 13.86 -4.12
CA TRP A 170 -7.56 13.88 -5.27
C TRP A 170 -6.76 13.77 -6.56
N GLY A 171 -7.16 12.83 -7.42
CA GLY A 171 -6.57 12.60 -8.74
C GLY A 171 -7.50 11.81 -9.64
N TRP A 172 -7.14 11.72 -10.91
CA TRP A 172 -7.91 11.05 -11.96
C TRP A 172 -7.08 9.94 -12.60
N PRO A 173 -7.14 8.72 -12.04
CA PRO A 173 -6.57 7.55 -12.68
C PRO A 173 -7.19 7.30 -14.05
N LYS A 174 -6.36 6.93 -15.02
CA LYS A 174 -6.80 6.48 -16.34
C LYS A 174 -6.15 5.15 -16.66
N PHE A 175 -6.94 4.25 -17.19
CA PHE A 175 -6.58 2.90 -17.55
C PHE A 175 -6.56 2.77 -19.07
N PRO A 176 -5.85 1.79 -19.65
CA PRO A 176 -5.91 1.50 -21.07
C PRO A 176 -7.37 1.22 -21.48
N ALA A 177 -7.76 1.75 -22.62
CA ALA A 177 -9.02 1.34 -23.26
C ALA A 177 -8.87 -0.03 -23.92
N ASP A 178 -9.98 -0.76 -24.06
CA ASP A 178 -9.98 -2.03 -24.76
C ASP A 178 -9.46 -1.87 -26.20
N GLY A 179 -8.46 -2.66 -26.55
CA GLY A 179 -7.81 -2.62 -27.86
C GLY A 179 -6.83 -1.45 -28.05
N GLU A 180 -6.54 -0.63 -27.05
CA GLU A 180 -5.50 0.40 -27.10
C GLU A 180 -4.12 -0.22 -27.27
N THR A 181 -3.35 0.28 -28.26
CA THR A 181 -1.96 -0.12 -28.50
C THR A 181 -1.14 1.13 -28.84
N PRO A 182 -0.03 1.44 -28.10
CA PRO A 182 0.39 0.77 -26.86
C PRO A 182 -0.55 1.03 -25.70
N GLN A 183 -0.60 0.08 -24.76
CA GLN A 183 -1.37 0.25 -23.52
C GLN A 183 -0.77 1.37 -22.67
N ARG A 184 -1.65 2.20 -22.06
CA ARG A 184 -1.23 3.42 -21.39
C ARG A 184 -2.01 3.65 -20.10
N TRP A 185 -1.29 3.85 -19.00
CA TRP A 185 -1.83 4.19 -17.68
C TRP A 185 -1.41 5.61 -17.34
N LYS A 186 -2.35 6.46 -16.92
CA LYS A 186 -2.08 7.85 -16.58
C LYS A 186 -2.65 8.21 -15.22
N LEU A 187 -2.00 9.17 -14.58
CA LEU A 187 -2.50 9.85 -13.41
C LEU A 187 -2.40 11.36 -13.62
N ASP A 188 -3.54 12.04 -13.57
CA ASP A 188 -3.58 13.47 -13.35
C ASP A 188 -3.91 13.70 -11.87
N ALA A 189 -3.17 14.58 -11.17
CA ALA A 189 -3.39 14.94 -9.78
C ALA A 189 -3.94 16.38 -9.66
N PHE A 190 -4.75 16.62 -8.65
CA PHE A 190 -5.15 17.98 -8.29
C PHE A 190 -4.09 18.58 -7.36
N GLY A 191 -3.37 19.59 -7.86
CA GLY A 191 -2.25 20.16 -7.13
C GLY A 191 -1.77 21.48 -7.71
N LEU A 192 -0.61 21.93 -7.28
CA LEU A 192 0.05 23.15 -7.75
C LEU A 192 1.55 23.09 -7.54
N ASN A 193 2.30 23.87 -8.30
CA ASN A 193 3.65 24.27 -7.95
C ASN A 193 3.57 25.52 -7.05
N TYR A 194 4.38 25.57 -6.00
CA TYR A 194 4.24 26.57 -4.95
C TYR A 194 4.67 27.97 -5.41
N ALA A 195 3.71 28.86 -5.48
CA ALA A 195 3.89 30.30 -5.66
C ALA A 195 2.76 31.05 -4.93
N PRO A 196 2.98 32.29 -4.48
CA PRO A 196 1.97 33.05 -3.71
C PRO A 196 0.63 33.23 -4.40
N ASP A 197 0.62 33.29 -5.74
CA ASP A 197 -0.55 33.50 -6.60
C ASP A 197 -0.98 32.22 -7.34
N ALA A 198 -0.35 31.08 -7.06
CA ALA A 198 -0.70 29.80 -7.68
C ALA A 198 -2.08 29.33 -7.25
N LEU A 199 -2.84 28.81 -8.20
CA LEU A 199 -4.11 28.16 -7.98
C LEU A 199 -3.98 26.65 -8.27
N ALA A 200 -4.51 25.84 -7.38
CA ALA A 200 -4.54 24.40 -7.59
C ALA A 200 -5.37 24.04 -8.82
N ALA A 201 -4.85 23.18 -9.66
CA ALA A 201 -5.45 22.72 -10.89
C ALA A 201 -5.15 21.22 -11.12
N ARG A 202 -5.67 20.69 -12.21
CA ARG A 202 -5.36 19.35 -12.68
C ARG A 202 -4.03 19.36 -13.42
N HIS A 203 -3.09 18.54 -12.95
CA HIS A 203 -1.75 18.39 -13.54
C HIS A 203 -1.49 16.93 -13.88
N HIS A 204 -0.83 16.69 -15.02
CA HIS A 204 -0.29 15.37 -15.34
C HIS A 204 0.87 15.05 -14.40
N LEU A 205 0.80 13.91 -13.68
CA LEU A 205 1.80 13.55 -12.68
C LEU A 205 2.59 12.31 -13.08
N LEU A 206 1.90 11.22 -13.43
CA LEU A 206 2.53 9.95 -13.78
C LEU A 206 1.92 9.38 -15.06
N GLU A 207 2.76 8.75 -15.87
CA GLU A 207 2.34 7.98 -17.03
C GLU A 207 3.21 6.73 -17.16
N VAL A 208 2.58 5.59 -17.41
CA VAL A 208 3.25 4.35 -17.81
C VAL A 208 2.74 3.96 -19.18
N VAL A 209 3.67 3.67 -20.10
CA VAL A 209 3.36 3.22 -21.47
C VAL A 209 4.07 1.91 -21.72
N ARG A 210 3.33 0.89 -22.17
CA ARG A 210 3.92 -0.38 -22.60
C ARG A 210 4.78 -0.16 -23.83
N GLY A 211 6.02 -0.65 -23.78
CA GLY A 211 6.95 -0.69 -24.89
C GLY A 211 6.73 -1.90 -25.80
N ASP A 212 7.56 -1.99 -26.84
CA ASP A 212 7.51 -3.08 -27.82
C ASP A 212 8.49 -4.22 -27.47
N SER A 213 9.49 -3.96 -26.62
CA SER A 213 10.50 -4.94 -26.23
C SER A 213 9.94 -5.94 -25.22
N GLN A 214 10.21 -7.22 -25.44
CA GLN A 214 9.87 -8.27 -24.48
C GLN A 214 10.94 -8.39 -23.40
N VAL A 215 10.49 -8.70 -22.18
CA VAL A 215 11.35 -9.03 -21.03
C VAL A 215 11.40 -10.56 -20.90
N GLU A 216 12.58 -11.11 -20.60
CA GLU A 216 12.70 -12.54 -20.33
C GLU A 216 11.93 -12.93 -19.06
N GLY A 217 11.14 -13.99 -19.12
CA GLY A 217 10.36 -14.48 -17.99
C GLY A 217 9.45 -15.65 -18.37
N VAL A 218 8.63 -16.07 -17.43
CA VAL A 218 7.65 -17.14 -17.60
C VAL A 218 6.25 -16.56 -17.38
N GLU A 219 5.34 -16.80 -18.33
CA GLU A 219 3.93 -16.34 -18.26
C GLU A 219 3.06 -17.29 -17.43
N ASP A 220 3.52 -17.71 -16.25
CA ASP A 220 2.73 -18.57 -15.40
C ASP A 220 1.73 -17.75 -14.57
N GLU A 221 0.53 -18.27 -14.39
CA GLU A 221 -0.45 -17.68 -13.50
C GLU A 221 -0.03 -17.92 -12.03
N LEU A 222 0.00 -16.84 -11.26
CA LEU A 222 0.37 -16.82 -9.85
C LEU A 222 -0.90 -16.71 -9.01
N GLY A 223 -1.21 -17.77 -8.26
CA GLY A 223 -2.49 -17.89 -7.53
C GLY A 223 -2.44 -17.43 -6.08
N SER A 224 -1.28 -17.02 -5.56
CA SER A 224 -1.12 -16.57 -4.18
C SER A 224 -0.15 -15.38 -4.06
N LEU A 225 -0.26 -14.62 -2.97
CA LEU A 225 0.73 -13.58 -2.66
C LEU A 225 2.15 -14.14 -2.52
N ALA A 226 2.29 -15.36 -2.04
CA ALA A 226 3.58 -16.04 -1.93
C ALA A 226 4.22 -16.27 -3.30
N ASP A 227 3.43 -16.68 -4.31
CA ASP A 227 3.91 -16.87 -5.68
C ASP A 227 4.36 -15.54 -6.30
N VAL A 228 3.55 -14.48 -6.14
CA VAL A 228 3.88 -13.12 -6.61
C VAL A 228 5.16 -12.60 -5.94
N ALA A 229 5.28 -12.76 -4.62
CA ALA A 229 6.46 -12.32 -3.89
C ALA A 229 7.71 -13.13 -4.26
N GLN A 230 7.59 -14.43 -4.48
CA GLN A 230 8.71 -15.27 -4.91
C GLN A 230 9.18 -14.88 -6.32
N HIS A 231 8.26 -14.61 -7.24
CA HIS A 231 8.59 -14.16 -8.58
C HIS A 231 9.28 -12.79 -8.58
N ALA A 232 8.76 -11.84 -7.78
CA ALA A 232 9.34 -10.52 -7.66
C ALA A 232 10.70 -10.53 -6.91
N ALA A 233 10.83 -11.35 -5.87
CA ALA A 233 12.01 -11.37 -5.01
C ALA A 233 13.32 -11.69 -5.75
N GLY A 234 13.27 -12.58 -6.75
CA GLY A 234 14.43 -12.93 -7.55
C GLY A 234 15.02 -11.75 -8.33
N THR A 235 14.21 -10.72 -8.59
CA THR A 235 14.62 -9.55 -9.36
C THR A 235 14.83 -8.31 -8.47
N LEU A 236 14.03 -8.18 -7.40
CA LEU A 236 14.05 -6.99 -6.55
C LEU A 236 15.08 -7.06 -5.42
N PHE A 237 15.47 -8.27 -5.01
CA PHE A 237 16.33 -8.50 -3.85
C PHE A 237 17.63 -9.23 -4.24
N ASP A 238 18.15 -8.99 -5.44
CA ASP A 238 19.38 -9.63 -5.90
C ASP A 238 20.55 -9.31 -4.96
N GLY A 239 20.84 -10.25 -4.06
CA GLY A 239 22.01 -10.26 -3.21
C GLY A 239 21.97 -9.43 -1.92
N THR A 240 20.83 -8.86 -1.51
CA THR A 240 20.77 -8.13 -0.22
C THR A 240 20.75 -9.10 0.96
N SER A 241 21.95 -9.36 1.49
CA SER A 241 22.20 -10.25 2.64
C SER A 241 21.53 -9.81 3.96
N GLU A 242 21.05 -8.57 4.07
CA GLU A 242 20.43 -8.04 5.29
C GLU A 242 19.03 -8.64 5.55
N LEU A 243 18.23 -8.94 4.52
CA LEU A 243 16.94 -9.61 4.66
C LEU A 243 17.07 -11.04 5.25
N VAL A 244 18.18 -11.73 4.92
CA VAL A 244 18.44 -13.09 5.41
C VAL A 244 18.98 -13.08 6.84
N ALA A 245 19.54 -11.97 7.31
CA ALA A 245 20.12 -11.84 8.63
C ALA A 245 19.08 -11.65 9.76
N ASP A 246 17.88 -11.12 9.45
CA ASP A 246 16.80 -10.95 10.42
C ASP A 246 15.79 -12.12 10.31
N PHE A 247 16.03 -13.18 11.10
CA PHE A 247 15.16 -14.36 11.10
C PHE A 247 13.70 -14.03 11.44
N GLY A 248 13.44 -13.07 12.35
CA GLY A 248 12.09 -12.66 12.72
C GLY A 248 11.34 -11.96 11.59
N LEU A 249 12.03 -11.15 10.82
CA LEU A 249 11.46 -10.50 9.63
C LEU A 249 11.14 -11.53 8.53
N ALA A 250 12.07 -12.45 8.26
CA ALA A 250 11.85 -13.50 7.26
C ALA A 250 10.66 -14.41 7.66
N GLU A 251 10.52 -14.75 8.95
CA GLU A 251 9.37 -15.50 9.45
C GLU A 251 8.06 -14.73 9.28
N SER A 252 8.05 -13.42 9.56
CA SER A 252 6.87 -12.57 9.36
C SER A 252 6.44 -12.51 7.90
N ILE A 253 7.38 -12.28 6.97
CA ILE A 253 7.10 -12.24 5.53
C ILE A 253 6.45 -13.56 5.08
N VAL A 254 7.08 -14.69 5.42
CA VAL A 254 6.58 -16.01 5.03
C VAL A 254 5.19 -16.27 5.64
N SER A 255 4.99 -15.92 6.91
CA SER A 255 3.71 -16.10 7.58
C SER A 255 2.59 -15.28 6.91
N ASP A 256 2.82 -14.00 6.69
CA ASP A 256 1.79 -13.12 6.11
C ASP A 256 1.45 -13.53 4.67
N LEU A 257 2.45 -13.82 3.84
CA LEU A 257 2.23 -14.22 2.46
C LEU A 257 1.56 -15.59 2.31
N LEU A 258 1.88 -16.56 3.19
CA LEU A 258 1.22 -17.88 3.19
C LEU A 258 -0.25 -17.82 3.66
N HIS A 259 -0.64 -16.75 4.37
CA HIS A 259 -2.02 -16.54 4.80
C HIS A 259 -2.74 -15.50 3.94
N ASP A 260 -2.18 -15.16 2.78
CA ASP A 260 -2.72 -14.15 1.86
C ASP A 260 -3.02 -12.81 2.55
N ARG A 261 -2.17 -12.44 3.53
CA ARG A 261 -2.25 -11.18 4.28
C ARG A 261 -1.21 -10.19 3.77
N LEU A 262 -1.62 -8.95 3.64
CA LEU A 262 -0.74 -7.83 3.31
C LEU A 262 -0.92 -6.73 4.37
N PRO A 263 -0.10 -6.73 5.44
CA PRO A 263 -0.15 -5.69 6.46
C PRO A 263 0.23 -4.33 5.86
N ASN A 264 -0.52 -3.28 6.23
CA ASN A 264 -0.24 -1.92 5.82
C ASN A 264 -0.11 -1.01 7.03
N VAL A 265 0.86 -0.09 7.03
CA VAL A 265 1.11 0.83 8.13
C VAL A 265 0.97 2.27 7.67
N PHE A 266 0.27 3.08 8.49
CA PHE A 266 -0.09 4.47 8.19
C PHE A 266 0.18 5.39 9.37
N LEU A 267 0.49 6.66 9.06
CA LEU A 267 0.44 7.75 10.03
C LEU A 267 -0.93 8.44 9.93
N LYS A 268 -1.83 8.15 10.85
CA LYS A 268 -3.10 8.84 10.99
C LYS A 268 -2.90 10.11 11.81
N GLN A 269 -3.30 11.25 11.25
CA GLN A 269 -3.16 12.53 11.96
C GLN A 269 -4.18 13.57 11.50
N PHE A 270 -4.56 14.45 12.45
CA PHE A 270 -5.40 15.62 12.20
C PHE A 270 -4.73 16.88 12.75
N ARG A 271 -4.80 17.98 11.99
CA ARG A 271 -4.25 19.27 12.44
C ARG A 271 -5.01 19.83 13.63
N SER A 272 -4.28 20.47 14.55
CA SER A 272 -4.88 21.30 15.59
C SER A 272 -5.50 22.53 14.97
N VAL A 273 -6.70 22.89 15.43
CA VAL A 273 -7.37 24.15 15.04
C VAL A 273 -6.78 25.37 15.73
N GLU A 274 -6.04 25.16 16.84
CA GLU A 274 -5.50 26.25 17.65
C GLU A 274 -4.33 26.96 16.99
N ASP A 275 -3.44 26.21 16.34
CA ASP A 275 -2.24 26.76 15.70
C ASP A 275 -2.11 26.41 14.20
N GLY A 276 -2.87 25.41 13.72
CA GLY A 276 -2.79 24.89 12.35
C GLY A 276 -1.48 24.20 12.00
N LEU A 277 -0.52 24.10 12.92
CA LEU A 277 0.81 23.53 12.73
C LEU A 277 1.00 22.19 13.44
N SER A 278 0.53 22.08 14.68
CA SER A 278 0.59 20.84 15.44
C SER A 278 -0.52 19.86 15.04
N ALA A 279 -0.43 18.64 15.53
CA ALA A 279 -1.48 17.62 15.37
C ALA A 279 -2.32 17.52 16.64
N SER A 280 -3.65 17.59 16.51
CA SER A 280 -4.60 17.31 17.59
C SER A 280 -4.75 15.82 17.86
N LEU A 281 -4.50 14.98 16.86
CA LEU A 281 -4.44 13.53 16.94
C LEU A 281 -3.26 13.06 16.10
N GLN A 282 -2.49 12.11 16.64
CA GLN A 282 -1.45 11.44 15.87
C GLN A 282 -1.34 9.98 16.34
N GLN A 283 -1.52 9.04 15.41
CA GLN A 283 -1.49 7.62 15.67
C GLN A 283 -0.74 6.91 14.55
N VAL A 284 0.00 5.86 14.88
CA VAL A 284 0.45 4.88 13.88
C VAL A 284 -0.56 3.74 13.88
N VAL A 285 -1.15 3.48 12.74
CA VAL A 285 -2.21 2.48 12.55
C VAL A 285 -1.72 1.42 11.57
N GLU A 286 -1.99 0.16 11.88
CA GLU A 286 -1.84 -0.97 10.98
C GLU A 286 -3.22 -1.45 10.54
N ALA A 287 -3.40 -1.67 9.24
CA ALA A 287 -4.61 -2.27 8.67
C ALA A 287 -4.21 -3.34 7.66
N ASP A 288 -4.71 -4.55 7.84
CA ASP A 288 -4.38 -5.67 6.99
C ASP A 288 -5.33 -5.76 5.80
N TYR A 289 -4.75 -6.07 4.63
CA TYR A 289 -5.51 -6.59 3.50
C TYR A 289 -5.47 -8.12 3.60
N GLU A 290 -6.64 -8.73 3.69
CA GLU A 290 -6.85 -10.17 3.57
C GLU A 290 -7.32 -10.48 2.16
N ILE A 291 -6.46 -11.11 1.37
CA ILE A 291 -6.77 -11.45 -0.02
C ILE A 291 -7.64 -12.69 -0.04
N THR A 292 -8.83 -12.58 -0.60
CA THR A 292 -9.80 -13.70 -0.64
C THR A 292 -9.89 -14.37 -2.00
N ARG A 293 -9.42 -13.71 -3.05
CA ARG A 293 -9.25 -14.23 -4.40
C ARG A 293 -8.05 -13.54 -5.04
N LEU A 294 -7.18 -14.26 -5.69
CA LEU A 294 -6.04 -13.73 -6.43
C LEU A 294 -5.80 -14.52 -7.70
N SER A 295 -5.59 -13.80 -8.78
CA SER A 295 -4.99 -14.28 -10.03
C SER A 295 -4.06 -13.19 -10.52
N ALA A 296 -2.79 -13.46 -10.60
CA ALA A 296 -1.78 -12.51 -11.06
C ALA A 296 -0.98 -13.11 -12.20
N ARG A 297 -0.61 -12.28 -13.17
CA ARG A 297 0.22 -12.65 -14.30
C ARG A 297 1.34 -11.63 -14.49
N PRO A 298 2.61 -12.09 -14.65
CA PRO A 298 3.68 -11.21 -15.07
C PRO A 298 3.39 -10.68 -16.49
N VAL A 299 3.67 -9.41 -16.70
CA VAL A 299 3.57 -8.78 -18.03
C VAL A 299 4.99 -8.71 -18.61
N LEU A 300 5.28 -9.57 -19.58
CA LEU A 300 6.62 -9.76 -20.16
C LEU A 300 6.94 -8.73 -21.25
N PHE A 301 6.71 -7.47 -20.94
CA PHE A 301 7.07 -6.33 -21.79
C PHE A 301 7.71 -5.25 -20.92
N GLU A 302 8.69 -4.55 -21.49
CA GLU A 302 9.17 -3.33 -20.86
C GLU A 302 8.07 -2.26 -20.84
N HIS A 303 8.13 -1.39 -19.86
CA HIS A 303 7.25 -0.23 -19.75
C HIS A 303 8.09 1.03 -19.55
N HIS A 304 7.58 2.16 -19.98
CA HIS A 304 8.25 3.45 -19.81
C HIS A 304 7.45 4.30 -18.85
N LEU A 305 8.04 4.57 -17.68
CA LEU A 305 7.51 5.49 -16.69
C LEU A 305 7.95 6.91 -17.02
N THR A 306 7.00 7.82 -17.06
CA THR A 306 7.25 9.27 -17.08
C THR A 306 6.73 9.87 -15.78
N VAL A 307 7.58 10.64 -15.09
CA VAL A 307 7.26 11.35 -13.85
C VAL A 307 7.38 12.84 -14.08
N HIS A 308 6.34 13.59 -13.73
CA HIS A 308 6.31 15.06 -13.84
C HIS A 308 6.46 15.69 -12.47
N GLN A 309 7.25 16.78 -12.43
CA GLN A 309 7.43 17.57 -11.21
C GLN A 309 6.13 18.27 -10.81
N LEU A 310 5.74 18.15 -9.55
CA LEU A 310 4.61 18.85 -8.96
C LEU A 310 4.84 19.03 -7.45
N ASP A 311 5.07 20.26 -7.01
CA ASP A 311 5.51 20.55 -5.63
C ASP A 311 4.54 20.04 -4.56
N SER A 312 3.23 20.07 -4.85
CA SER A 312 2.21 19.53 -3.94
C SER A 312 2.16 17.98 -3.88
N HIS A 313 2.85 17.30 -4.80
CA HIS A 313 2.98 15.84 -4.86
C HIS A 313 4.43 15.45 -5.12
N PRO A 314 5.32 15.59 -4.12
CA PRO A 314 6.78 15.55 -4.27
C PRO A 314 7.33 14.13 -4.41
N VAL A 315 6.85 13.34 -5.38
CA VAL A 315 7.28 11.94 -5.58
C VAL A 315 8.76 11.85 -6.00
N ILE A 316 9.26 12.84 -6.75
CA ILE A 316 10.67 12.92 -7.15
C ILE A 316 11.54 13.23 -5.94
N GLU A 317 11.17 14.23 -5.13
CA GLU A 317 11.94 14.66 -3.97
C GLU A 317 11.95 13.64 -2.84
N GLU A 318 10.79 13.06 -2.54
CA GLU A 318 10.63 12.17 -1.37
C GLU A 318 11.05 10.72 -1.67
N LEU A 319 10.96 10.28 -2.93
CA LEU A 319 11.26 8.90 -3.32
C LEU A 319 12.48 8.78 -4.22
N GLY A 320 12.94 9.88 -4.85
CA GLY A 320 13.90 9.80 -5.95
C GLY A 320 13.32 9.12 -7.20
N LEU A 321 12.00 9.13 -7.34
CA LEU A 321 11.33 8.46 -8.44
C LEU A 321 11.42 9.31 -9.70
N GLU A 322 12.22 8.86 -10.66
CA GLU A 322 12.48 9.53 -11.94
C GLU A 322 11.86 8.75 -13.10
N SER A 323 11.79 9.40 -14.29
CA SER A 323 11.37 8.72 -15.52
C SER A 323 12.37 7.64 -15.89
N GLN A 324 11.89 6.41 -16.14
CA GLN A 324 12.73 5.23 -16.32
C GLN A 324 12.02 4.12 -17.10
N THR A 325 12.77 3.12 -17.52
CA THR A 325 12.24 1.85 -18.06
C THR A 325 11.97 0.87 -16.92
N LEU A 326 10.80 0.25 -16.94
CA LEU A 326 10.33 -0.73 -15.95
C LEU A 326 10.28 -2.11 -16.60
N ASN A 327 10.96 -3.08 -15.99
CA ASN A 327 11.07 -4.45 -16.51
C ASN A 327 10.22 -5.46 -15.73
N ILE A 328 9.57 -5.02 -14.63
CA ILE A 328 8.74 -5.89 -13.80
C ILE A 328 7.37 -5.28 -13.71
N ALA A 329 6.39 -5.96 -14.28
CA ALA A 329 5.00 -5.56 -14.25
C ALA A 329 4.10 -6.78 -14.05
N TYR A 330 2.94 -6.55 -13.43
CA TYR A 330 1.91 -7.56 -13.18
C TYR A 330 0.54 -7.02 -13.53
N GLU A 331 -0.27 -7.89 -14.09
CA GLU A 331 -1.72 -7.74 -14.15
C GLU A 331 -2.33 -8.63 -13.08
N VAL A 332 -3.19 -8.06 -12.22
CA VAL A 332 -3.75 -8.75 -11.06
C VAL A 332 -5.26 -8.59 -11.04
N GLU A 333 -5.96 -9.69 -10.85
CA GLU A 333 -7.39 -9.70 -10.48
C GLU A 333 -7.52 -10.23 -9.06
N MET A 334 -8.20 -9.49 -8.19
CA MET A 334 -8.33 -9.90 -6.79
C MET A 334 -9.61 -9.39 -6.13
N ASP A 335 -10.03 -10.12 -5.08
CA ASP A 335 -10.94 -9.65 -4.06
C ASP A 335 -10.20 -9.62 -2.72
N PHE A 336 -10.50 -8.64 -1.88
CA PHE A 336 -9.84 -8.53 -0.58
C PHE A 336 -10.74 -7.87 0.46
N ASN A 337 -10.48 -8.18 1.72
CA ASN A 337 -11.07 -7.50 2.85
C ASN A 337 -10.06 -6.52 3.46
N VAL A 338 -10.54 -5.38 3.96
CA VAL A 338 -9.77 -4.49 4.82
C VAL A 338 -10.35 -4.59 6.22
N GLY A 339 -9.57 -5.13 7.14
CA GLY A 339 -9.95 -5.31 8.54
C GLY A 339 -10.12 -4.00 9.31
N GLY A 340 -10.46 -4.10 10.58
CA GLY A 340 -10.35 -2.97 11.51
C GLY A 340 -8.89 -2.59 11.72
N GLY A 341 -8.61 -1.29 11.85
CA GLY A 341 -7.26 -0.82 12.14
C GLY A 341 -6.81 -1.19 13.56
N ARG A 342 -5.53 -1.52 13.72
CA ARG A 342 -4.86 -1.69 15.00
C ARG A 342 -3.94 -0.51 15.27
N VAL A 343 -4.09 0.16 16.42
CA VAL A 343 -3.22 1.26 16.82
C VAL A 343 -1.93 0.68 17.39
N LEU A 344 -0.80 0.97 16.74
CA LEU A 344 0.54 0.57 17.18
C LEU A 344 1.14 1.58 18.15
N TRP A 345 0.75 2.84 18.01
CA TRP A 345 1.21 3.95 18.84
C TRP A 345 0.19 5.10 18.80
N ASP A 346 0.03 5.78 19.93
CA ASP A 346 -0.89 6.92 20.10
C ASP A 346 -0.22 8.05 20.87
N SER A 347 -0.29 9.26 20.33
CA SER A 347 0.23 10.47 21.00
C SER A 347 -0.49 10.80 22.32
N ALA A 348 -1.76 10.40 22.46
CA ALA A 348 -2.53 10.62 23.70
C ALA A 348 -2.15 9.67 24.85
N SER A 349 -1.37 8.63 24.57
CA SER A 349 -0.91 7.65 25.57
C SER A 349 0.43 8.01 26.23
N ARG A 350 0.90 9.26 26.04
CA ARG A 350 2.17 9.77 26.61
C ARG A 350 1.95 10.50 27.93
#